data_a80b9a6e735004f161fe79e5636ccf43
#
_entry.id   a80b9a6e735004f161fe79e5636ccf43
#
_cell.length_a   1.000
_cell.length_b   1.000
_cell.length_c   1.000
_cell.angle_alpha   90.00
_cell.angle_beta   90.00
_cell.angle_gamma   90.00
#
_symmetry.space_group_name_H-M   'P 1'
#
loop_
_entity.id
_entity.type
_entity.pdbx_description
1 polymer ?
#
loop_
_entity_poly.entity_id
_entity_poly.type
_entity_poly.pdbx_seq_one_letter_code
_entity_poly.pdbx_strand_id
1 'polypeptide(L)'
;MKGQLLIDELDMYTKHGISIIKGSYNNLVAFPTLKDPEKNDWPEEDGQEFDLSVVALDTSEICIEFGFRDDLGFGGLIALLSDMGYHNFRFPILGRTYRLRLSSQNSYTIYPRLEIAKIVFANDFPHEANYEYQDPVNSIAMPKGYEIDNKDLSDYGVIVLPGSNAEILKTPAVKKNLLQNFKRQDGAIYDGEVVKFQTKEVSLKCLMRAGTIEAFWRNRNALLYDLTKLSAKVDDEGYEYSDAERIFYCDEWSESYPCYYKSCQTNNFLLNNGVWWEFTLKLVFTSFRIGETDFLLASEAGEFIITEDGIFYIDLKNYAN
;
A
#
# COMPACT_ATOMS: atom_id res chain seq x y z
N MET A 1 17.47 21.59 -14.15
CA MET A 1 18.60 20.70 -13.87
C MET A 1 19.36 21.20 -12.63
N LYS A 2 19.86 22.44 -12.61
CA LYS A 2 20.47 23.00 -11.40
C LYS A 2 19.48 23.02 -10.25
N GLY A 3 19.88 22.52 -9.06
CA GLY A 3 19.03 22.43 -7.88
C GLY A 3 17.98 21.30 -7.90
N GLN A 4 18.06 20.33 -8.81
CA GLN A 4 17.15 19.18 -8.82
C GLN A 4 17.45 18.19 -7.68
N LEU A 5 18.73 17.97 -7.40
CA LEU A 5 19.22 17.06 -6.38
C LEU A 5 20.43 17.65 -5.70
N LEU A 6 20.37 17.67 -4.36
CA LEU A 6 21.52 17.88 -3.52
C LEU A 6 21.82 16.60 -2.77
N ILE A 7 23.09 16.18 -2.75
CA ILE A 7 23.57 15.09 -1.90
C ILE A 7 24.55 15.74 -0.92
N ASP A 8 24.28 15.61 0.38
CA ASP A 8 25.06 16.25 1.46
C ASP A 8 25.29 17.74 1.19
N GLU A 9 24.21 18.45 0.83
CA GLU A 9 24.17 19.89 0.48
C GLU A 9 24.93 20.25 -0.81
N LEU A 10 25.54 19.31 -1.53
CA LEU A 10 26.21 19.54 -2.81
C LEU A 10 25.23 19.41 -3.96
N ASP A 11 25.09 20.44 -4.79
CA ASP A 11 24.28 20.37 -6.02
C ASP A 11 24.97 19.48 -7.06
N MET A 12 24.35 18.34 -7.36
CA MET A 12 24.91 17.32 -8.23
C MET A 12 25.10 17.79 -9.67
N TYR A 13 24.21 18.66 -10.17
CA TYR A 13 24.36 19.22 -11.50
C TYR A 13 25.58 20.17 -11.59
N THR A 14 25.75 21.04 -10.62
CA THR A 14 26.84 22.00 -10.60
C THR A 14 28.19 21.32 -10.37
N LYS A 15 28.23 20.30 -9.49
CA LYS A 15 29.48 19.61 -9.09
C LYS A 15 29.92 18.56 -10.09
N HIS A 16 28.99 17.77 -10.62
CA HIS A 16 29.28 16.57 -11.41
C HIS A 16 28.54 16.52 -12.75
N GLY A 17 27.76 17.54 -13.13
CA GLY A 17 26.98 17.53 -14.36
C GLY A 17 25.81 16.55 -14.38
N ILE A 18 25.38 16.10 -13.18
CA ILE A 18 24.37 15.06 -13.00
C ILE A 18 22.96 15.66 -13.01
N SER A 19 22.05 15.02 -13.70
CA SER A 19 20.63 15.32 -13.70
C SER A 19 19.80 14.07 -13.38
N ILE A 20 18.65 14.26 -12.75
CA ILE A 20 17.68 13.18 -12.53
C ILE A 20 16.81 13.05 -13.77
N ILE A 21 16.60 11.81 -14.21
CA ILE A 21 15.71 11.48 -15.33
C ILE A 21 14.26 11.41 -14.82
N LYS A 22 13.32 11.80 -15.69
CA LYS A 22 11.89 11.77 -15.42
C LYS A 22 11.45 10.35 -15.01
N GLY A 23 10.62 10.26 -13.98
CA GLY A 23 10.13 8.98 -13.43
C GLY A 23 10.86 8.54 -12.16
N SER A 24 12.07 9.05 -11.88
CA SER A 24 12.85 8.69 -10.69
C SER A 24 12.20 9.10 -9.35
N TYR A 25 11.17 9.95 -9.38
CA TYR A 25 10.45 10.35 -8.16
C TYR A 25 9.39 9.33 -7.72
N ASN A 26 9.03 8.36 -8.56
CA ASN A 26 7.94 7.42 -8.28
C ASN A 26 8.15 6.66 -6.97
N ASN A 27 9.35 6.12 -6.75
CA ASN A 27 9.63 5.34 -5.55
C ASN A 27 9.82 6.21 -4.30
N LEU A 28 10.14 7.50 -4.48
CA LEU A 28 10.29 8.45 -3.37
C LEU A 28 8.95 8.81 -2.72
N VAL A 29 7.86 8.77 -3.49
CA VAL A 29 6.52 9.12 -3.00
C VAL A 29 5.69 7.90 -2.58
N ALA A 30 6.11 6.69 -2.93
CA ALA A 30 5.41 5.46 -2.55
C ALA A 30 5.31 5.32 -1.02
N PHE A 31 4.26 4.64 -0.55
CA PHE A 31 4.24 4.19 0.83
C PHE A 31 5.25 3.05 1.03
N PRO A 32 5.93 2.99 2.18
CA PRO A 32 6.75 1.83 2.52
C PRO A 32 5.89 0.58 2.67
N THR A 33 6.43 -0.58 2.34
CA THR A 33 5.76 -1.87 2.52
C THR A 33 5.69 -2.23 4.00
N LEU A 34 4.60 -2.83 4.44
CA LEU A 34 4.50 -3.42 5.77
C LEU A 34 5.36 -4.70 5.80
N LYS A 35 6.12 -4.92 6.87
CA LYS A 35 6.72 -6.23 7.13
C LYS A 35 5.61 -7.25 7.30
N ASP A 36 5.83 -8.46 6.77
CA ASP A 36 4.83 -9.52 6.90
C ASP A 36 4.53 -9.77 8.38
N PRO A 37 3.26 -9.65 8.82
CA PRO A 37 2.87 -9.97 10.18
C PRO A 37 3.04 -11.47 10.46
N GLU A 38 3.18 -11.83 11.74
CA GLU A 38 3.09 -13.22 12.15
C GLU A 38 1.70 -13.74 11.81
N LYS A 39 1.63 -15.01 11.36
CA LYS A 39 0.40 -15.58 10.86
C LYS A 39 0.30 -17.06 11.13
N ASN A 40 -0.92 -17.53 11.36
CA ASN A 40 -1.29 -18.93 11.40
C ASN A 40 -2.12 -19.28 10.17
N ASP A 41 -1.83 -20.41 9.54
CA ASP A 41 -2.56 -20.93 8.39
C ASP A 41 -3.16 -22.29 8.72
N TRP A 42 -4.45 -22.28 9.02
CA TRP A 42 -5.19 -23.49 9.34
C TRP A 42 -5.77 -24.11 8.06
N PRO A 43 -5.44 -25.37 7.74
CA PRO A 43 -5.95 -26.02 6.54
C PRO A 43 -7.48 -26.12 6.50
N GLU A 44 -8.11 -26.21 7.66
CA GLU A 44 -9.55 -26.40 7.84
C GLU A 44 -10.35 -25.08 7.77
N GLU A 45 -9.68 -23.92 7.71
CA GLU A 45 -10.31 -22.62 7.74
C GLU A 45 -10.00 -21.79 6.48
N ASP A 46 -10.90 -20.87 6.15
CA ASP A 46 -10.67 -19.90 5.07
C ASP A 46 -9.73 -18.78 5.52
N GLY A 47 -8.86 -18.33 4.62
CA GLY A 47 -7.89 -17.28 4.91
C GLY A 47 -6.76 -17.71 5.83
N GLN A 48 -6.22 -16.77 6.58
CA GLN A 48 -5.15 -16.90 7.57
C GLN A 48 -5.46 -15.98 8.75
N GLU A 49 -5.07 -16.37 9.95
CA GLU A 49 -5.06 -15.47 11.11
C GLU A 49 -3.77 -14.65 11.11
N PHE A 50 -3.88 -13.37 11.38
CA PHE A 50 -2.75 -12.43 11.40
C PHE A 50 -2.61 -11.78 12.76
N ASP A 51 -1.40 -11.74 13.30
CA ASP A 51 -1.08 -10.90 14.44
C ASP A 51 -0.75 -9.47 13.95
N LEU A 52 -1.69 -8.57 14.15
CA LEU A 52 -1.58 -7.16 13.77
C LEU A 52 -1.30 -6.24 14.96
N SER A 53 -0.92 -6.79 16.10
CA SER A 53 -0.60 -6.04 17.33
C SER A 53 0.68 -5.20 17.18
N VAL A 54 1.55 -5.56 16.24
CA VAL A 54 2.81 -4.86 15.94
C VAL A 54 2.85 -4.46 14.48
N VAL A 55 3.02 -3.16 14.22
CA VAL A 55 3.20 -2.62 12.87
C VAL A 55 4.66 -2.22 12.68
N ALA A 56 5.33 -2.84 11.73
CA ALA A 56 6.66 -2.45 11.32
C ALA A 56 6.71 -2.28 9.79
N LEU A 57 7.30 -1.18 9.35
CA LEU A 57 7.52 -0.93 7.92
C LEU A 57 8.90 -1.44 7.50
N ASP A 58 8.98 -1.94 6.28
CA ASP A 58 10.20 -2.47 5.73
C ASP A 58 11.05 -1.38 5.07
N THR A 59 12.33 -1.67 4.87
CA THR A 59 13.22 -0.85 4.07
C THR A 59 12.66 -0.67 2.66
N SER A 60 12.61 0.57 2.19
CA SER A 60 12.14 0.88 0.84
C SER A 60 13.30 0.95 -0.14
N GLU A 61 13.18 0.27 -1.27
CA GLU A 61 14.13 0.41 -2.38
C GLU A 61 13.75 1.59 -3.27
N ILE A 62 14.67 2.54 -3.40
CA ILE A 62 14.50 3.75 -4.21
C ILE A 62 15.43 3.66 -5.41
N CYS A 63 14.85 3.51 -6.59
CA CYS A 63 15.58 3.48 -7.82
C CYS A 63 15.60 4.85 -8.48
N ILE A 64 16.79 5.42 -8.70
CA ILE A 64 17.00 6.72 -9.33
C ILE A 64 17.80 6.52 -10.62
N GLU A 65 17.30 7.12 -11.70
CA GLU A 65 18.01 7.19 -12.96
C GLU A 65 18.71 8.53 -13.09
N PHE A 66 20.04 8.48 -13.19
CA PHE A 66 20.90 9.64 -13.34
C PHE A 66 21.37 9.79 -14.79
N GLY A 67 21.26 10.99 -15.32
CA GLY A 67 21.85 11.35 -16.60
C GLY A 67 23.13 12.12 -16.40
N PHE A 68 24.19 11.72 -17.10
CA PHE A 68 25.52 12.32 -17.11
C PHE A 68 25.87 12.79 -18.51
N ARG A 69 26.75 13.76 -18.61
CA ARG A 69 27.30 14.18 -19.90
C ARG A 69 28.58 13.45 -20.29
N ASP A 70 29.27 12.94 -19.29
CA ASP A 70 30.54 12.22 -19.42
C ASP A 70 30.75 11.27 -18.22
N ASP A 71 31.71 10.37 -18.35
CA ASP A 71 32.08 9.36 -17.36
C ASP A 71 32.69 9.96 -16.09
N LEU A 72 33.26 11.15 -16.15
CA LEU A 72 33.81 11.84 -14.96
C LEU A 72 32.71 12.18 -13.95
N GLY A 73 31.54 12.55 -14.44
CA GLY A 73 30.37 12.78 -13.58
C GLY A 73 29.95 11.55 -12.81
N PHE A 74 29.91 10.39 -13.46
CA PHE A 74 29.60 9.11 -12.83
C PHE A 74 30.65 8.71 -11.79
N GLY A 75 31.94 8.77 -12.16
CA GLY A 75 33.04 8.47 -11.23
C GLY A 75 33.00 9.34 -9.99
N GLY A 76 32.70 10.63 -10.14
CA GLY A 76 32.54 11.57 -9.02
C GLY A 76 31.37 11.22 -8.11
N LEU A 77 30.23 10.78 -8.67
CA LEU A 77 29.09 10.32 -7.89
C LEU A 77 29.42 9.07 -7.09
N ILE A 78 30.01 8.05 -7.72
CA ILE A 78 30.36 6.80 -7.05
C ILE A 78 31.40 7.05 -5.94
N ALA A 79 32.39 7.90 -6.18
CA ALA A 79 33.36 8.29 -5.15
C ALA A 79 32.68 8.95 -3.94
N LEU A 80 31.73 9.88 -4.17
CA LEU A 80 30.93 10.49 -3.10
C LEU A 80 30.12 9.44 -2.33
N LEU A 81 29.40 8.56 -3.04
CA LEU A 81 28.53 7.54 -2.43
C LEU A 81 29.31 6.44 -1.69
N SER A 82 30.61 6.31 -1.95
CA SER A 82 31.49 5.32 -1.30
C SER A 82 32.16 5.86 -0.04
N ASP A 83 32.07 7.15 0.24
CA ASP A 83 32.78 7.80 1.37
C ASP A 83 32.09 7.49 2.70
N MET A 84 30.76 7.41 2.71
CA MET A 84 29.95 7.13 3.90
C MET A 84 28.86 6.10 3.61
N GLY A 85 28.37 5.42 4.67
CA GLY A 85 27.28 4.45 4.55
C GLY A 85 25.92 5.08 4.21
N TYR A 86 25.67 6.32 4.66
CA TYR A 86 24.43 7.05 4.43
C TYR A 86 24.69 8.47 3.95
N HIS A 87 23.90 8.92 3.00
CA HIS A 87 23.93 10.28 2.46
C HIS A 87 22.55 10.93 2.54
N ASN A 88 22.51 12.24 2.68
CA ASN A 88 21.28 13.04 2.70
C ASN A 88 20.95 13.50 1.28
N PHE A 89 19.92 12.92 0.70
CA PHE A 89 19.42 13.26 -0.63
C PHE A 89 18.27 14.25 -0.50
N ARG A 90 18.51 15.50 -0.85
CA ARG A 90 17.49 16.53 -0.85
C ARG A 90 16.95 16.76 -2.25
N PHE A 91 15.63 16.63 -2.38
CA PHE A 91 14.87 16.87 -3.60
C PHE A 91 14.03 18.15 -3.44
N PRO A 92 14.53 19.32 -3.86
CA PRO A 92 13.84 20.59 -3.66
C PRO A 92 12.44 20.64 -4.26
N ILE A 93 12.23 19.99 -5.41
CA ILE A 93 10.92 19.92 -6.07
C ILE A 93 9.87 19.16 -5.26
N LEU A 94 10.31 18.21 -4.43
CA LEU A 94 9.45 17.44 -3.50
C LEU A 94 9.38 18.08 -2.12
N GLY A 95 10.26 19.06 -1.82
CA GLY A 95 10.41 19.64 -0.49
C GLY A 95 10.87 18.63 0.58
N ARG A 96 11.57 17.54 0.18
CA ARG A 96 11.94 16.45 1.06
C ARG A 96 13.42 16.10 1.01
N THR A 97 13.92 15.61 2.16
CA THR A 97 15.26 15.06 2.30
C THR A 97 15.14 13.63 2.79
N TYR A 98 15.85 12.72 2.13
CA TYR A 98 15.89 11.29 2.47
C TYR A 98 17.32 10.93 2.86
N ARG A 99 17.45 10.15 3.91
CA ARG A 99 18.73 9.56 4.32
C ARG A 99 18.85 8.18 3.71
N LEU A 100 19.63 8.07 2.64
CA LEU A 100 19.72 6.87 1.82
C LEU A 100 21.11 6.26 1.87
N ARG A 101 21.19 4.94 1.73
CA ARG A 101 22.44 4.21 1.50
C ARG A 101 22.45 3.58 0.10
N LEU A 102 23.63 3.47 -0.48
CA LEU A 102 23.82 2.77 -1.74
C LEU A 102 23.51 1.27 -1.56
N SER A 103 22.66 0.70 -2.40
CA SER A 103 22.34 -0.73 -2.40
C SER A 103 22.95 -1.43 -3.59
N SER A 104 22.66 -1.00 -4.81
CA SER A 104 23.17 -1.63 -6.02
C SER A 104 23.14 -0.68 -7.21
N GLN A 105 23.85 -1.08 -8.28
CA GLN A 105 23.73 -0.44 -9.58
C GLN A 105 23.11 -1.45 -10.56
N ASN A 106 21.92 -1.12 -11.08
CA ASN A 106 21.16 -2.04 -11.93
C ASN A 106 21.58 -1.99 -13.41
N SER A 107 21.91 -0.80 -13.91
CA SER A 107 22.31 -0.64 -15.31
C SER A 107 23.14 0.61 -15.53
N TYR A 108 23.93 0.57 -16.62
CA TYR A 108 24.63 1.72 -17.15
C TYR A 108 24.53 1.67 -18.67
N THR A 109 24.04 2.74 -19.27
CA THR A 109 23.82 2.82 -20.71
C THR A 109 24.53 4.04 -21.28
N ILE A 110 25.29 3.86 -22.34
CA ILE A 110 26.06 4.92 -23.00
C ILE A 110 25.36 5.29 -24.30
N TYR A 111 24.99 6.57 -24.42
CA TYR A 111 24.52 7.18 -25.66
C TYR A 111 25.56 8.19 -26.15
N PRO A 112 25.54 8.61 -27.43
CA PRO A 112 26.57 9.49 -28.00
C PRO A 112 26.79 10.83 -27.28
N ARG A 113 25.84 11.29 -26.45
CA ARG A 113 25.89 12.60 -25.76
C ARG A 113 25.31 12.55 -24.34
N LEU A 114 24.94 11.39 -23.88
CA LEU A 114 24.27 11.19 -22.58
C LEU A 114 24.56 9.78 -22.09
N GLU A 115 25.02 9.67 -20.88
CA GLU A 115 25.13 8.40 -20.20
C GLU A 115 24.05 8.33 -19.12
N ILE A 116 23.48 7.16 -18.91
CA ILE A 116 22.41 6.94 -17.96
C ILE A 116 22.81 5.80 -17.03
N ALA A 117 22.86 6.09 -15.73
CA ALA A 117 23.03 5.08 -14.70
C ALA A 117 21.76 4.94 -13.87
N LYS A 118 21.33 3.71 -13.67
CA LYS A 118 20.22 3.35 -12.78
C LYS A 118 20.80 2.77 -11.50
N ILE A 119 20.65 3.50 -10.41
CA ILE A 119 21.21 3.18 -9.10
C ILE A 119 20.07 2.96 -8.12
N VAL A 120 20.16 1.90 -7.32
CA VAL A 120 19.20 1.57 -6.27
C VAL A 120 19.79 1.97 -4.92
N PHE A 121 19.00 2.71 -4.19
CA PHE A 121 19.28 3.11 -2.80
C PHE A 121 18.28 2.44 -1.88
N ALA A 122 18.72 2.15 -0.67
CA ALA A 122 17.85 1.71 0.40
C ALA A 122 17.52 2.87 1.32
N ASN A 123 16.23 3.04 1.63
CA ASN A 123 15.72 3.90 2.67
C ASN A 123 15.36 3.05 3.90
N ASP A 124 16.25 3.02 4.87
CA ASP A 124 16.07 2.27 6.12
C ASP A 124 15.26 3.07 7.18
N PHE A 125 14.83 4.28 6.83
CA PHE A 125 14.05 5.20 7.68
C PHE A 125 12.69 5.50 7.02
N PRO A 126 11.79 4.51 6.92
CA PRO A 126 10.53 4.64 6.19
C PRO A 126 9.54 5.61 6.86
N HIS A 127 9.67 5.85 8.16
CA HIS A 127 8.90 6.82 8.90
C HIS A 127 9.62 8.17 9.00
N GLU A 128 8.85 9.26 8.97
CA GLU A 128 9.33 10.54 9.48
C GLU A 128 9.48 10.41 11.01
N ALA A 129 10.70 10.65 11.51
CA ALA A 129 10.92 10.73 12.95
C ALA A 129 10.01 11.84 13.53
N ASN A 130 9.21 11.50 14.55
CA ASN A 130 8.27 12.41 15.21
C ASN A 130 7.14 12.94 14.30
N TYR A 131 6.59 12.08 13.41
CA TYR A 131 5.39 12.47 12.66
C TYR A 131 4.23 12.72 13.63
N GLU A 132 3.70 13.93 13.61
CA GLU A 132 2.45 14.30 14.29
C GLU A 132 1.32 14.26 13.26
N TYR A 133 0.26 13.54 13.60
CA TYR A 133 -0.91 13.42 12.73
C TYR A 133 -1.51 14.78 12.42
N GLN A 134 -1.76 15.03 11.16
CA GLN A 134 -2.47 16.21 10.66
C GLN A 134 -3.62 15.76 9.78
N ASP A 135 -4.82 16.27 10.06
CA ASP A 135 -5.98 15.98 9.22
C ASP A 135 -5.71 16.31 7.75
N PRO A 136 -6.11 15.44 6.82
CA PRO A 136 -5.95 15.71 5.40
C PRO A 136 -6.70 16.97 4.97
N VAL A 137 -6.21 17.61 3.92
CA VAL A 137 -6.82 18.82 3.35
C VAL A 137 -7.16 18.54 1.89
N ASN A 138 -8.45 18.43 1.58
CA ASN A 138 -8.88 18.32 0.20
C ASN A 138 -9.68 19.56 -0.21
N SER A 139 -9.13 20.32 -1.16
CA SER A 139 -9.78 21.46 -1.79
C SER A 139 -10.42 21.13 -3.16
N ILE A 140 -10.33 19.87 -3.58
CA ILE A 140 -10.76 19.41 -4.88
C ILE A 140 -11.95 18.48 -4.68
N ALA A 141 -13.10 18.76 -5.32
CA ALA A 141 -14.23 17.87 -5.27
C ALA A 141 -13.89 16.51 -5.91
N MET A 142 -14.05 15.44 -5.13
CA MET A 142 -13.74 14.06 -5.52
C MET A 142 -14.99 13.19 -5.38
N PRO A 143 -15.16 12.15 -6.22
CA PRO A 143 -16.17 11.13 -5.98
C PRO A 143 -15.94 10.43 -4.65
N LYS A 144 -17.03 10.16 -3.94
CA LYS A 144 -17.06 9.39 -2.68
C LYS A 144 -17.45 7.95 -2.95
N GLY A 145 -17.34 7.12 -1.94
CA GLY A 145 -17.86 5.76 -1.99
C GLY A 145 -16.91 4.66 -1.52
N TYR A 146 -15.71 5.04 -1.05
CA TYR A 146 -14.76 4.12 -0.44
C TYR A 146 -14.21 4.72 0.84
N GLU A 147 -14.35 4.00 1.94
CA GLU A 147 -13.94 4.49 3.26
C GLU A 147 -12.93 3.55 3.93
N ILE A 148 -12.09 4.12 4.75
CA ILE A 148 -11.25 3.40 5.73
C ILE A 148 -11.63 3.93 7.11
N ASP A 149 -12.13 3.03 7.98
CA ASP A 149 -12.58 3.37 9.34
C ASP A 149 -13.55 4.57 9.34
N ASN A 150 -14.57 4.56 8.49
CA ASN A 150 -15.59 5.63 8.31
C ASN A 150 -15.02 6.97 7.79
N LYS A 151 -13.81 6.99 7.26
CA LYS A 151 -13.22 8.16 6.63
C LYS A 151 -13.09 7.94 5.13
N ASP A 152 -13.78 8.78 4.35
CA ASP A 152 -13.82 8.64 2.89
C ASP A 152 -12.44 8.93 2.28
N LEU A 153 -12.03 8.12 1.31
CA LEU A 153 -10.75 8.29 0.62
C LEU A 153 -10.65 9.64 -0.11
N SER A 154 -11.80 10.22 -0.49
CA SER A 154 -11.86 11.56 -1.09
C SER A 154 -11.37 12.66 -0.14
N ASP A 155 -11.46 12.47 1.18
CA ASP A 155 -10.95 13.44 2.15
C ASP A 155 -9.44 13.59 2.07
N TYR A 156 -8.72 12.53 1.66
CA TYR A 156 -7.29 12.57 1.34
C TYR A 156 -7.00 13.01 -0.10
N GLY A 157 -8.02 13.41 -0.87
CA GLY A 157 -7.89 13.70 -2.29
C GLY A 157 -7.65 12.45 -3.16
N VAL A 158 -8.08 11.28 -2.69
CA VAL A 158 -7.93 9.98 -3.39
C VAL A 158 -9.25 9.56 -4.01
N ILE A 159 -9.19 9.10 -5.25
CA ILE A 159 -10.26 8.38 -5.94
C ILE A 159 -9.81 6.97 -6.28
N VAL A 160 -10.72 6.02 -6.16
CA VAL A 160 -10.51 4.65 -6.62
C VAL A 160 -10.87 4.56 -8.10
N LEU A 161 -9.94 4.05 -8.91
CA LEU A 161 -10.08 3.98 -10.35
C LEU A 161 -10.81 2.71 -10.80
N PRO A 162 -11.43 2.73 -12.01
CA PRO A 162 -12.09 1.57 -12.57
C PRO A 162 -11.23 0.30 -12.60
N GLY A 163 -11.89 -0.84 -12.37
CA GLY A 163 -11.25 -2.15 -12.28
C GLY A 163 -10.88 -2.59 -10.86
N SER A 164 -10.90 -1.69 -9.88
CA SER A 164 -10.69 -2.05 -8.46
C SER A 164 -11.86 -2.87 -7.91
N ASN A 165 -13.10 -2.58 -8.33
CA ASN A 165 -14.29 -3.34 -7.94
C ASN A 165 -14.19 -4.82 -8.30
N ALA A 166 -13.67 -5.13 -9.49
CA ALA A 166 -13.47 -6.51 -9.90
C ALA A 166 -12.48 -7.27 -8.98
N GLU A 167 -11.46 -6.58 -8.47
CA GLU A 167 -10.52 -7.17 -7.51
C GLU A 167 -11.16 -7.36 -6.13
N ILE A 168 -12.04 -6.45 -5.70
CA ILE A 168 -12.77 -6.57 -4.43
C ILE A 168 -13.77 -7.74 -4.49
N LEU A 169 -14.49 -7.91 -5.60
CA LEU A 169 -15.50 -8.97 -5.78
C LEU A 169 -14.91 -10.32 -6.18
N LYS A 170 -13.67 -10.37 -6.65
CA LYS A 170 -13.02 -11.60 -7.09
C LYS A 170 -12.86 -12.59 -5.95
N THR A 171 -13.25 -13.84 -6.18
CA THR A 171 -13.04 -14.93 -5.24
C THR A 171 -11.54 -15.21 -5.06
N PRO A 172 -11.06 -15.40 -3.82
CA PRO A 172 -9.68 -15.81 -3.58
C PRO A 172 -9.36 -17.19 -4.15
N ALA A 173 -8.07 -17.52 -4.27
CA ALA A 173 -7.65 -18.82 -4.75
C ALA A 173 -7.97 -19.92 -3.74
N VAL A 174 -8.28 -21.11 -4.22
CA VAL A 174 -8.51 -22.29 -3.38
C VAL A 174 -7.20 -22.71 -2.68
N LYS A 175 -7.26 -23.07 -1.40
CA LYS A 175 -6.15 -23.70 -0.69
C LYS A 175 -5.86 -25.07 -1.30
N LYS A 176 -4.60 -25.36 -1.55
CA LYS A 176 -4.16 -26.66 -2.08
C LYS A 176 -3.86 -27.63 -0.95
N ASN A 177 -4.79 -27.76 -0.02
CA ASN A 177 -4.67 -28.69 1.08
C ASN A 177 -4.76 -30.12 0.55
N LEU A 178 -3.95 -31.00 1.07
CA LEU A 178 -3.95 -32.43 0.76
C LEU A 178 -3.88 -32.81 -0.75
N LEU A 179 -3.35 -31.87 -1.57
CA LEU A 179 -3.07 -32.17 -2.98
C LEU A 179 -1.75 -32.94 -3.09
N GLN A 180 -1.81 -34.21 -3.51
CA GLN A 180 -0.64 -35.03 -3.79
C GLN A 180 -0.51 -35.29 -5.29
N ASN A 181 0.61 -34.86 -5.86
CA ASN A 181 0.93 -35.06 -7.25
C ASN A 181 2.15 -36.01 -7.36
N PHE A 182 1.93 -37.25 -7.77
CA PHE A 182 2.97 -38.25 -7.90
C PHE A 182 3.55 -38.24 -9.32
N LYS A 183 4.88 -38.19 -9.45
CA LYS A 183 5.59 -38.19 -10.75
C LYS A 183 5.31 -39.39 -11.67
N ARG A 184 4.75 -40.45 -11.15
CA ARG A 184 4.49 -41.71 -11.88
C ARG A 184 3.01 -42.04 -12.05
N GLN A 185 2.14 -41.10 -11.72
CA GLN A 185 0.70 -41.25 -11.80
C GLN A 185 0.11 -40.08 -12.56
N ASP A 186 -0.82 -40.31 -13.46
CA ASP A 186 -1.53 -39.26 -14.16
C ASP A 186 -2.49 -38.56 -13.22
N GLY A 187 -2.49 -37.22 -13.27
CA GLY A 187 -3.31 -36.36 -12.43
C GLY A 187 -2.77 -36.19 -11.02
N ALA A 188 -3.65 -35.89 -10.07
CA ALA A 188 -3.33 -35.65 -8.67
C ALA A 188 -4.44 -36.23 -7.78
N ILE A 189 -4.08 -36.61 -6.57
CA ILE A 189 -5.04 -37.00 -5.53
C ILE A 189 -5.33 -35.73 -4.71
N TYR A 190 -6.58 -35.35 -4.62
CA TYR A 190 -7.07 -34.19 -3.86
C TYR A 190 -8.13 -34.66 -2.87
N ASP A 191 -8.06 -34.13 -1.65
CA ASP A 191 -9.15 -34.32 -0.69
C ASP A 191 -10.31 -33.41 -1.14
N GLY A 192 -11.38 -34.05 -1.62
CA GLY A 192 -12.54 -33.37 -2.19
C GLY A 192 -13.68 -33.12 -1.21
N GLU A 193 -13.49 -33.39 0.09
CA GLU A 193 -14.57 -33.25 1.07
C GLU A 193 -14.91 -31.81 1.35
N VAL A 194 -13.91 -30.90 1.46
CA VAL A 194 -14.09 -29.49 1.78
C VAL A 194 -13.17 -28.60 0.92
N VAL A 195 -13.73 -27.56 0.34
CA VAL A 195 -12.98 -26.52 -0.38
C VAL A 195 -12.75 -25.35 0.58
N LYS A 196 -11.49 -24.99 0.80
CA LYS A 196 -11.08 -23.82 1.57
C LYS A 196 -10.31 -22.83 0.70
N PHE A 197 -10.37 -21.57 1.05
CA PHE A 197 -9.82 -20.48 0.25
C PHE A 197 -8.60 -19.84 0.93
N GLN A 198 -7.69 -19.36 0.10
CA GLN A 198 -6.53 -18.58 0.55
C GLN A 198 -6.96 -17.18 1.01
N THR A 199 -6.09 -16.51 1.73
CA THR A 199 -6.25 -15.10 2.07
C THR A 199 -6.51 -14.25 0.84
N LYS A 200 -7.42 -13.32 0.93
CA LYS A 200 -7.80 -12.42 -0.15
C LYS A 200 -6.92 -11.17 -0.15
N GLU A 201 -6.08 -11.03 -1.17
CA GLU A 201 -5.36 -9.78 -1.44
C GLU A 201 -6.11 -8.97 -2.47
N VAL A 202 -6.32 -7.68 -2.19
CA VAL A 202 -7.02 -6.74 -3.06
C VAL A 202 -6.07 -5.63 -3.49
N SER A 203 -6.02 -5.36 -4.78
CA SER A 203 -5.23 -4.29 -5.38
C SER A 203 -6.14 -3.17 -5.86
N LEU A 204 -6.21 -2.09 -5.09
CA LEU A 204 -6.97 -0.89 -5.45
C LEU A 204 -6.12 0.03 -6.30
N LYS A 205 -6.58 0.34 -7.50
CA LYS A 205 -5.97 1.38 -8.34
C LYS A 205 -6.49 2.73 -7.87
N CYS A 206 -5.59 3.59 -7.45
CA CYS A 206 -5.93 4.87 -6.84
C CYS A 206 -5.26 6.03 -7.57
N LEU A 207 -5.90 7.18 -7.53
CA LEU A 207 -5.33 8.45 -7.97
C LEU A 207 -5.52 9.48 -6.87
N MET A 208 -4.42 9.98 -6.31
CA MET A 208 -4.43 11.12 -5.39
C MET A 208 -4.14 12.41 -6.16
N ARG A 209 -4.94 13.43 -5.88
CA ARG A 209 -4.75 14.76 -6.43
C ARG A 209 -4.64 15.79 -5.32
N ALA A 210 -3.64 16.66 -5.40
CA ALA A 210 -3.46 17.78 -4.48
C ALA A 210 -3.10 19.06 -5.22
N GLY A 211 -3.51 20.20 -4.69
CA GLY A 211 -3.22 21.49 -5.29
C GLY A 211 -1.76 21.92 -5.16
N THR A 212 -1.11 21.54 -4.07
CA THR A 212 0.30 21.84 -3.78
C THR A 212 1.04 20.60 -3.29
N ILE A 213 2.37 20.66 -3.31
CA ILE A 213 3.21 19.57 -2.83
C ILE A 213 3.09 19.39 -1.29
N GLU A 214 2.87 20.46 -0.56
CA GLU A 214 2.66 20.41 0.90
C GLU A 214 1.34 19.71 1.24
N ALA A 215 0.25 20.05 0.54
CA ALA A 215 -1.04 19.38 0.68
C ALA A 215 -0.94 17.90 0.31
N PHE A 216 -0.18 17.56 -0.75
CA PHE A 216 0.10 16.17 -1.12
C PHE A 216 0.77 15.40 0.03
N TRP A 217 1.86 15.93 0.59
CA TRP A 217 2.56 15.24 1.68
C TRP A 217 1.70 15.09 2.92
N ARG A 218 0.92 16.12 3.26
CA ARG A 218 -0.02 16.07 4.38
C ARG A 218 -1.05 14.96 4.18
N ASN A 219 -1.69 14.90 3.02
CA ASN A 219 -2.71 13.90 2.71
C ASN A 219 -2.12 12.49 2.62
N ARG A 220 -0.98 12.35 1.94
CA ARG A 220 -0.26 11.08 1.84
C ARG A 220 0.12 10.53 3.21
N ASN A 221 0.71 11.36 4.07
CA ASN A 221 1.15 10.91 5.38
C ASN A 221 -0.03 10.62 6.32
N ALA A 222 -1.11 11.39 6.23
CA ALA A 222 -2.34 11.13 6.96
C ALA A 222 -2.95 9.77 6.55
N LEU A 223 -3.02 9.48 5.25
CA LEU A 223 -3.53 8.20 4.76
C LEU A 223 -2.65 7.03 5.22
N LEU A 224 -1.32 7.14 5.13
CA LEU A 224 -0.41 6.09 5.61
C LEU A 224 -0.58 5.87 7.12
N TYR A 225 -0.68 6.94 7.90
CA TYR A 225 -0.91 6.85 9.34
C TYR A 225 -2.22 6.13 9.65
N ASP A 226 -3.33 6.54 9.01
CA ASP A 226 -4.65 5.93 9.23
C ASP A 226 -4.68 4.45 8.80
N LEU A 227 -3.89 4.05 7.79
CA LEU A 227 -3.74 2.66 7.36
C LEU A 227 -2.88 1.81 8.31
N THR A 228 -1.97 2.42 9.08
CA THR A 228 -0.95 1.69 9.86
C THR A 228 -1.02 1.93 11.37
N LYS A 229 -1.86 2.86 11.85
CA LYS A 229 -2.02 3.13 13.29
C LYS A 229 -2.58 1.90 14.01
N LEU A 230 -2.20 1.73 15.26
CA LEU A 230 -2.87 0.81 16.17
C LEU A 230 -4.15 1.45 16.70
N SER A 231 -5.25 0.72 16.67
CA SER A 231 -6.53 1.13 17.25
C SER A 231 -6.89 0.24 18.41
N ALA A 232 -7.33 0.83 19.51
CA ALA A 232 -7.82 0.09 20.65
C ALA A 232 -9.12 -0.64 20.28
N LYS A 233 -9.19 -1.90 20.64
CA LYS A 233 -10.33 -2.79 20.48
C LYS A 233 -10.60 -3.52 21.79
N VAL A 234 -11.76 -4.11 21.90
CA VAL A 234 -12.16 -4.98 23.01
C VAL A 234 -12.57 -6.31 22.42
N ASP A 235 -12.05 -7.39 22.94
CA ASP A 235 -12.44 -8.74 22.52
C ASP A 235 -13.80 -9.15 23.11
N ASP A 236 -14.29 -10.31 22.71
CA ASP A 236 -15.58 -10.85 23.17
C ASP A 236 -15.58 -11.18 24.69
N GLU A 237 -14.40 -11.31 25.31
CA GLU A 237 -14.22 -11.56 26.73
C GLU A 237 -14.08 -10.26 27.54
N GLY A 238 -13.99 -9.11 26.86
CA GLY A 238 -13.88 -7.77 27.47
C GLY A 238 -12.44 -7.31 27.73
N TYR A 239 -11.43 -8.00 27.19
CA TYR A 239 -10.03 -7.55 27.29
C TYR A 239 -9.69 -6.51 26.22
N GLU A 240 -9.03 -5.45 26.66
CA GLU A 240 -8.55 -4.40 25.76
C GLU A 240 -7.28 -4.87 25.04
N TYR A 241 -7.27 -4.72 23.73
CA TYR A 241 -6.09 -4.92 22.89
C TYR A 241 -6.00 -3.82 21.85
N SER A 242 -4.92 -3.76 21.10
CA SER A 242 -4.79 -2.83 19.97
C SER A 242 -4.14 -3.53 18.78
N ASP A 243 -4.66 -3.26 17.62
CA ASP A 243 -4.14 -3.79 16.36
C ASP A 243 -4.24 -2.78 15.21
N ALA A 244 -3.65 -3.14 14.07
CA ALA A 244 -3.65 -2.36 12.84
C ALA A 244 -4.71 -2.82 11.83
N GLU A 245 -5.67 -3.65 12.23
CA GLU A 245 -6.78 -3.99 11.36
C GLU A 245 -7.68 -2.78 11.13
N ARG A 246 -8.06 -2.58 9.88
CA ARG A 246 -8.91 -1.48 9.41
C ARG A 246 -10.20 -2.04 8.84
N ILE A 247 -11.22 -1.22 8.77
CA ILE A 247 -12.47 -1.53 8.07
C ILE A 247 -12.47 -0.76 6.76
N PHE A 248 -12.39 -1.48 5.64
CA PHE A 248 -12.59 -0.95 4.31
C PHE A 248 -14.07 -1.09 3.95
N TYR A 249 -14.73 0.02 3.62
CA TYR A 249 -16.14 0.04 3.22
C TYR A 249 -16.27 0.46 1.75
N CYS A 250 -17.18 -0.19 1.04
CA CYS A 250 -17.57 0.17 -0.33
C CYS A 250 -19.04 0.48 -0.41
N ASP A 251 -19.39 1.70 -0.80
CA ASP A 251 -20.77 2.20 -0.88
C ASP A 251 -21.57 1.53 -2.01
N GLU A 252 -20.92 1.11 -3.11
CA GLU A 252 -21.59 0.55 -4.29
C GLU A 252 -22.43 -0.69 -3.98
N TRP A 253 -22.01 -1.50 -3.02
CA TRP A 253 -22.75 -2.69 -2.55
C TRP A 253 -22.91 -2.71 -1.02
N SER A 254 -22.61 -1.59 -0.34
CA SER A 254 -22.83 -1.40 1.09
C SER A 254 -22.18 -2.47 1.98
N GLU A 255 -20.97 -2.92 1.63
CA GLU A 255 -20.24 -3.94 2.39
C GLU A 255 -18.98 -3.40 3.03
N SER A 256 -18.66 -3.96 4.20
CA SER A 256 -17.44 -3.69 4.97
C SER A 256 -16.54 -4.91 4.99
N TYR A 257 -15.25 -4.68 4.83
CA TYR A 257 -14.23 -5.72 4.79
C TYR A 257 -13.14 -5.40 5.81
N PRO A 258 -12.99 -6.22 6.87
CA PRO A 258 -11.84 -6.12 7.73
C PRO A 258 -10.57 -6.39 6.92
N CYS A 259 -9.56 -5.54 7.08
CA CYS A 259 -8.36 -5.61 6.26
C CYS A 259 -7.16 -4.96 6.96
N TYR A 260 -5.98 -5.21 6.44
CA TYR A 260 -4.79 -4.45 6.81
C TYR A 260 -4.02 -3.99 5.56
N TYR A 261 -3.24 -2.93 5.73
CA TYR A 261 -2.35 -2.41 4.71
C TYR A 261 -1.17 -3.36 4.49
N LYS A 262 -0.88 -3.71 3.23
CA LYS A 262 0.27 -4.53 2.87
C LYS A 262 1.37 -3.73 2.18
N SER A 263 1.04 -3.07 1.08
CA SER A 263 2.03 -2.34 0.29
C SER A 263 1.38 -1.33 -0.64
N CYS A 264 2.20 -0.46 -1.21
CA CYS A 264 1.81 0.50 -2.22
C CYS A 264 2.85 0.56 -3.34
N GLN A 265 2.38 0.57 -4.56
CA GLN A 265 3.22 0.76 -5.75
C GLN A 265 2.82 2.04 -6.46
N THR A 266 3.75 2.95 -6.68
CA THR A 266 3.52 4.11 -7.53
C THR A 266 3.56 3.71 -9.00
N ASN A 267 2.49 4.00 -9.71
CA ASN A 267 2.40 3.80 -11.16
C ASN A 267 2.91 5.06 -11.90
N ASN A 268 2.48 6.23 -11.44
CA ASN A 268 2.89 7.49 -12.05
C ASN A 268 2.83 8.63 -11.02
N PHE A 269 3.81 9.55 -11.11
CA PHE A 269 3.84 10.75 -10.29
C PHE A 269 4.18 11.96 -11.15
N LEU A 270 3.28 12.94 -11.17
CA LEU A 270 3.37 14.12 -12.02
C LEU A 270 3.16 15.40 -11.20
N LEU A 271 4.04 16.37 -11.46
CA LEU A 271 3.97 17.74 -10.94
C LEU A 271 3.61 18.68 -12.10
N ASN A 272 2.32 18.77 -12.42
CA ASN A 272 1.83 19.63 -13.48
C ASN A 272 0.49 20.23 -13.07
N ASN A 273 0.47 21.53 -12.77
CA ASN A 273 -0.70 22.24 -12.26
C ASN A 273 -1.31 21.54 -11.03
N GLY A 274 -0.46 21.29 -10.02
CA GLY A 274 -0.74 20.48 -8.85
C GLY A 274 0.01 19.16 -8.89
N VAL A 275 -0.33 18.28 -7.96
CA VAL A 275 0.26 16.96 -7.80
C VAL A 275 -0.74 15.91 -8.22
N TRP A 276 -0.30 14.98 -9.05
CA TRP A 276 -1.05 13.82 -9.50
C TRP A 276 -0.22 12.57 -9.17
N TRP A 277 -0.76 11.70 -8.34
CA TRP A 277 -0.11 10.47 -7.93
C TRP A 277 -1.04 9.28 -8.17
N GLU A 278 -0.73 8.52 -9.20
CA GLU A 278 -1.39 7.25 -9.51
C GLU A 278 -0.62 6.12 -8.85
N PHE A 279 -1.31 5.33 -8.06
CA PHE A 279 -0.73 4.25 -7.28
C PHE A 279 -1.68 3.06 -7.14
N THR A 280 -1.11 1.92 -6.84
CA THR A 280 -1.85 0.71 -6.50
C THR A 280 -1.66 0.45 -5.01
N LEU A 281 -2.76 0.52 -4.26
CA LEU A 281 -2.81 0.21 -2.83
C LEU A 281 -3.18 -1.27 -2.68
N LYS A 282 -2.36 -2.04 -1.97
CA LYS A 282 -2.65 -3.44 -1.65
C LYS A 282 -3.13 -3.56 -0.23
N LEU A 283 -4.33 -4.13 -0.08
CA LEU A 283 -4.94 -4.50 1.19
C LEU A 283 -5.06 -6.02 1.26
N VAL A 284 -4.95 -6.57 2.44
CA VAL A 284 -5.24 -7.98 2.72
C VAL A 284 -6.50 -8.02 3.54
N PHE A 285 -7.53 -8.69 3.04
CA PHE A 285 -8.77 -8.87 3.76
C PHE A 285 -8.61 -10.03 4.75
N THR A 286 -8.78 -9.74 6.02
CA THR A 286 -8.66 -10.72 7.12
C THR A 286 -9.91 -11.59 7.21
N SER A 287 -11.05 -11.06 6.78
CA SER A 287 -12.29 -11.79 6.62
C SER A 287 -12.92 -11.47 5.27
N PHE A 288 -13.51 -12.46 4.63
CA PHE A 288 -14.21 -12.30 3.37
C PHE A 288 -15.31 -13.36 3.24
N ARG A 289 -16.37 -13.00 2.52
CA ARG A 289 -17.49 -13.91 2.26
C ARG A 289 -17.34 -14.55 0.89
N ILE A 290 -17.67 -15.83 0.78
CA ILE A 290 -17.65 -16.58 -0.46
C ILE A 290 -19.05 -17.11 -0.68
N GLY A 291 -19.80 -16.44 -1.57
CA GLY A 291 -21.12 -16.87 -1.99
C GLY A 291 -22.17 -16.87 -0.88
N GLU A 292 -21.93 -16.21 0.21
CA GLU A 292 -22.91 -16.07 1.29
C GLU A 292 -23.77 -14.85 1.03
N THR A 293 -25.03 -15.09 0.72
CA THR A 293 -26.09 -14.10 0.94
C THR A 293 -26.55 -14.26 2.38
N ASP A 294 -26.44 -13.20 3.18
CA ASP A 294 -27.09 -13.17 4.48
C ASP A 294 -28.60 -13.20 4.25
N PHE A 295 -29.22 -14.26 4.67
CA PHE A 295 -30.69 -14.36 4.68
C PHE A 295 -31.21 -13.72 5.97
N LEU A 296 -31.01 -12.40 6.10
CA LEU A 296 -31.46 -11.67 7.27
C LEU A 296 -33.00 -11.53 7.22
N LEU A 297 -33.63 -11.86 8.33
CA LEU A 297 -35.06 -11.68 8.47
C LEU A 297 -35.38 -10.17 8.55
N ALA A 298 -36.16 -9.68 7.62
CA ALA A 298 -36.63 -8.29 7.58
C ALA A 298 -38.16 -8.23 7.67
N SER A 299 -38.68 -7.13 8.23
CA SER A 299 -40.11 -6.80 8.18
C SER A 299 -40.49 -6.43 6.76
N GLU A 300 -41.83 -6.40 6.49
CA GLU A 300 -42.39 -5.92 5.21
C GLU A 300 -41.96 -4.46 4.90
N ALA A 301 -41.58 -3.69 5.92
CA ALA A 301 -41.08 -2.34 5.77
C ALA A 301 -39.58 -2.26 5.45
N GLY A 302 -38.89 -3.41 5.36
CA GLY A 302 -37.45 -3.49 5.08
C GLY A 302 -36.56 -3.30 6.32
N GLU A 303 -37.13 -3.28 7.54
CA GLU A 303 -36.34 -3.21 8.77
C GLU A 303 -35.89 -4.60 9.17
N PHE A 304 -34.57 -4.77 9.46
CA PHE A 304 -34.02 -6.04 9.91
C PHE A 304 -34.54 -6.40 11.31
N ILE A 305 -34.92 -7.65 11.49
CA ILE A 305 -35.36 -8.16 12.79
C ILE A 305 -34.13 -8.63 13.54
N ILE A 306 -33.99 -8.11 14.77
CA ILE A 306 -32.91 -8.43 15.69
C ILE A 306 -33.41 -9.32 16.82
N THR A 307 -32.50 -9.99 17.52
CA THR A 307 -32.81 -10.76 18.74
C THR A 307 -33.33 -9.86 19.86
N GLU A 308 -34.07 -10.43 20.82
CA GLU A 308 -34.66 -9.66 21.94
C GLU A 308 -33.66 -8.86 22.77
N ASP A 309 -32.38 -9.29 22.79
CA ASP A 309 -31.27 -8.57 23.43
C ASP A 309 -30.74 -7.39 22.60
N GLY A 310 -31.20 -7.26 21.34
CA GLY A 310 -30.81 -6.16 20.45
C GLY A 310 -29.38 -6.28 19.89
N ILE A 311 -28.73 -7.45 20.02
CA ILE A 311 -27.31 -7.61 19.68
C ILE A 311 -27.13 -8.25 18.30
N PHE A 312 -27.98 -9.23 17.93
CA PHE A 312 -27.79 -10.02 16.71
C PHE A 312 -28.94 -9.86 15.73
N TYR A 313 -28.63 -9.83 14.43
CA TYR A 313 -29.62 -10.00 13.37
C TYR A 313 -30.05 -11.47 13.27
N ILE A 314 -31.31 -11.73 12.99
CA ILE A 314 -31.78 -13.09 12.76
C ILE A 314 -31.41 -13.52 11.35
N ASP A 315 -30.47 -14.47 11.24
CA ASP A 315 -30.04 -15.06 9.97
C ASP A 315 -30.78 -16.37 9.74
N LEU A 316 -31.47 -16.47 8.59
CA LEU A 316 -32.25 -17.65 8.19
C LEU A 316 -31.40 -18.68 7.41
N LYS A 317 -30.11 -18.51 7.28
CA LYS A 317 -29.22 -19.38 6.51
C LYS A 317 -29.35 -20.87 6.87
N ASN A 318 -29.53 -21.15 8.15
CA ASN A 318 -29.67 -22.54 8.64
C ASN A 318 -31.09 -23.11 8.48
N TYR A 319 -32.05 -22.33 8.00
CA TYR A 319 -33.44 -22.74 7.84
C TYR A 319 -33.91 -22.80 6.39
N ALA A 320 -32.98 -22.52 5.44
CA ALA A 320 -33.27 -22.51 4.00
C ALA A 320 -32.90 -23.84 3.29
N ASN A 321 -32.71 -24.95 4.04
CA ASN A 321 -32.49 -26.31 3.51
C ASN A 321 -33.78 -27.14 3.60
#